data_667f018a7f8b3ad3c781bd9be1a839a2
#
_entry.id   667f018a7f8b3ad3c781bd9be1a839a2
#
_cell.length_a   1.000
_cell.length_b   1.000
_cell.length_c   1.000
_cell.angle_alpha   90.00
_cell.angle_beta   90.00
_cell.angle_gamma   90.00
#
_symmetry.space_group_name_H-M   'P 1'
#
loop_
_entity.id
_entity.type
_entity.pdbx_description
1 polymer ?
#
loop_
_entity_poly.entity_id
_entity_poly.type
_entity_poly.pdbx_seq_one_letter_code
_entity_poly.pdbx_strand_id
1 'polypeptide(L)'
;MIKEKNNLSLTKSILLILISISIAVGGQILLKIGMNRMGNIAVNSMSSLGHLFLGVVKSPMVLVGLFMYVISAAIWLVVISAVDLSFAYPFIGLTYVLILIVSKFILKEDVNPIRWAGAAIITIGVVVISRG
;
A
#
# COMPACT_ATOMS: atom_id res chain seq x y z
N MET A 1 29.43 -3.76 8.97
CA MET A 1 29.32 -2.31 9.16
C MET A 1 27.89 -1.85 9.36
N ILE A 2 26.99 -2.22 8.49
CA ILE A 2 25.56 -1.88 8.61
C ILE A 2 24.82 -2.85 9.54
N LYS A 3 25.39 -4.01 9.79
CA LYS A 3 24.80 -5.08 10.64
C LYS A 3 24.63 -4.70 12.12
N GLU A 4 25.37 -3.75 12.60
CA GLU A 4 25.32 -3.38 14.04
C GLU A 4 24.20 -2.39 14.38
N LYS A 5 23.62 -1.73 13.40
CA LYS A 5 22.59 -0.73 13.63
C LYS A 5 21.21 -1.32 13.91
N ASN A 6 21.02 -2.61 13.72
CA ASN A 6 19.68 -3.18 13.67
C ASN A 6 19.49 -4.27 14.70
N ASN A 7 19.02 -3.86 15.85
CA ASN A 7 18.59 -4.78 16.91
C ASN A 7 17.25 -5.47 16.60
N LEU A 8 16.69 -5.25 15.40
CA LEU A 8 15.46 -5.91 14.98
C LEU A 8 15.80 -7.28 14.42
N SER A 9 15.23 -8.33 15.01
CA SER A 9 15.30 -9.67 14.43
C SER A 9 14.58 -9.69 13.06
N LEU A 10 14.95 -10.62 12.22
CA LEU A 10 14.30 -10.84 10.91
C LEU A 10 12.79 -10.96 11.06
N THR A 11 12.33 -11.68 12.07
CA THR A 11 10.89 -11.87 12.35
C THR A 11 10.21 -10.52 12.64
N LYS A 12 10.81 -9.68 13.49
CA LYS A 12 10.26 -8.35 13.80
C LYS A 12 10.21 -7.47 12.57
N SER A 13 11.24 -7.51 11.73
CA SER A 13 11.28 -6.73 10.49
C SER A 13 10.16 -7.15 9.54
N ILE A 14 9.94 -8.45 9.35
CA ILE A 14 8.85 -8.96 8.51
C ILE A 14 7.49 -8.57 9.09
N LEU A 15 7.31 -8.67 10.40
CA LEU A 15 6.07 -8.24 11.06
C LEU A 15 5.78 -6.75 10.83
N LEU A 16 6.80 -5.89 10.99
CA LEU A 16 6.65 -4.46 10.73
C LEU A 16 6.32 -4.17 9.27
N ILE A 17 6.94 -4.89 8.33
CA ILE A 17 6.63 -4.78 6.91
C ILE A 17 5.16 -5.14 6.66
N LEU A 18 4.70 -6.25 7.20
CA LEU A 18 3.31 -6.70 7.02
C LEU A 18 2.32 -5.73 7.65
N ILE A 19 2.62 -5.17 8.83
CA ILE A 19 1.80 -4.16 9.47
C ILE A 19 1.73 -2.90 8.61
N SER A 20 2.87 -2.40 8.13
CA SER A 20 2.94 -1.23 7.27
C SER A 20 2.12 -1.43 5.99
N ILE A 21 2.28 -2.57 5.33
CA ILE A 21 1.53 -2.91 4.11
C ILE A 21 0.04 -2.97 4.39
N SER A 22 -0.37 -3.59 5.49
CA SER A 22 -1.79 -3.72 5.85
C SER A 22 -2.43 -2.36 6.10
N ILE A 23 -1.75 -1.46 6.80
CA ILE A 23 -2.22 -0.09 7.03
C ILE A 23 -2.29 0.67 5.71
N ALA A 24 -1.29 0.54 4.86
CA ALA A 24 -1.27 1.18 3.55
C ALA A 24 -2.43 0.72 2.68
N VAL A 25 -2.71 -0.58 2.64
CA VAL A 25 -3.84 -1.15 1.88
C VAL A 25 -5.16 -0.63 2.44
N GLY A 26 -5.32 -0.62 3.77
CA GLY A 26 -6.50 -0.04 4.40
C GLY A 26 -6.71 1.42 4.01
N GLY A 27 -5.65 2.21 4.03
CA GLY A 27 -5.68 3.60 3.57
C GLY A 27 -6.08 3.71 2.11
N GLN A 28 -5.52 2.87 1.24
CA GLN A 28 -5.85 2.86 -0.19
C GLN A 28 -7.32 2.50 -0.45
N ILE A 29 -7.88 1.58 0.32
CA ILE A 29 -9.31 1.23 0.22
C ILE A 29 -10.17 2.44 0.55
N LEU A 30 -9.88 3.13 1.66
CA LEU A 30 -10.60 4.33 2.05
C LEU A 30 -10.47 5.43 1.00
N LEU A 31 -9.28 5.63 0.44
CA LEU A 31 -9.06 6.57 -0.65
C LEU A 31 -9.91 6.22 -1.88
N LYS A 32 -9.93 4.94 -2.26
CA LYS A 32 -10.70 4.48 -3.42
C LYS A 32 -12.20 4.69 -3.21
N ILE A 33 -12.72 4.33 -2.04
CA ILE A 33 -14.14 4.52 -1.73
C ILE A 33 -14.48 6.00 -1.68
N GLY A 34 -13.63 6.82 -1.04
CA GLY A 34 -13.83 8.26 -0.97
C GLY A 34 -13.82 8.92 -2.34
N MET A 35 -12.88 8.54 -3.19
CA MET A 35 -12.78 9.06 -4.55
C MET A 35 -13.96 8.60 -5.42
N ASN A 36 -14.42 7.36 -5.26
CA ASN A 36 -15.62 6.88 -5.97
C ASN A 36 -16.87 7.69 -5.60
N ARG A 37 -16.99 8.12 -4.35
CA ARG A 37 -18.11 8.97 -3.92
C ARG A 37 -18.05 10.38 -4.49
N MET A 38 -16.87 10.87 -4.82
CA MET A 38 -16.69 12.17 -5.46
C MET A 38 -17.02 12.14 -6.95
N GLY A 39 -17.17 10.97 -7.56
CA GLY A 39 -17.46 10.78 -8.98
C GLY A 39 -16.23 10.91 -9.87
N ASN A 40 -16.46 10.95 -11.18
CA ASN A 40 -15.38 11.08 -12.15
C ASN A 40 -14.79 12.49 -12.11
N ILE A 41 -13.51 12.56 -11.79
CA ILE A 41 -12.77 13.83 -11.78
C ILE A 41 -11.88 13.85 -13.01
N ALA A 42 -12.22 14.76 -13.95
CA ALA A 42 -11.36 15.04 -15.10
C ALA A 42 -10.51 16.27 -14.78
N VAL A 43 -9.21 16.09 -14.73
CA VAL A 43 -8.27 17.20 -14.48
C VAL A 43 -7.87 17.80 -15.82
N ASN A 44 -8.65 18.76 -16.31
CA ASN A 44 -8.45 19.42 -17.60
C ASN A 44 -7.92 20.84 -17.48
N SER A 45 -7.95 21.44 -16.28
CA SER A 45 -7.56 22.83 -16.07
C SER A 45 -7.16 23.06 -14.61
N MET A 46 -6.61 24.23 -14.32
CA MET A 46 -6.25 24.63 -12.96
C MET A 46 -7.47 24.72 -12.03
N SER A 47 -8.64 25.09 -12.55
CA SER A 47 -9.89 25.11 -11.77
C SER A 47 -10.31 23.69 -11.37
N SER A 48 -10.11 22.71 -12.23
CA SER A 48 -10.38 21.30 -11.91
C SER A 48 -9.51 20.79 -10.77
N LEU A 49 -8.23 21.20 -10.72
CA LEU A 49 -7.34 20.88 -9.62
C LEU A 49 -7.81 21.48 -8.29
N GLY A 50 -8.31 22.74 -8.32
CA GLY A 50 -8.90 23.39 -7.15
C GLY A 50 -10.13 22.67 -6.62
N HIS A 51 -11.02 22.24 -7.50
CA HIS A 51 -12.20 21.45 -7.14
C HIS A 51 -11.82 20.09 -6.56
N LEU A 52 -10.82 19.42 -7.14
CA LEU A 52 -10.28 18.16 -6.62
C LEU A 52 -9.75 18.36 -5.19
N PHE A 53 -8.94 19.36 -4.98
CA PHE A 53 -8.36 19.67 -3.67
C PHE A 53 -9.44 19.94 -2.62
N LEU A 54 -10.44 20.76 -2.95
CA LEU A 54 -11.56 21.03 -2.04
C LEU A 54 -12.36 19.76 -1.74
N GLY A 55 -12.61 18.92 -2.73
CA GLY A 55 -13.30 17.66 -2.55
C GLY A 55 -12.54 16.72 -1.60
N VAL A 56 -11.23 16.63 -1.76
CA VAL A 56 -10.36 15.80 -0.90
C VAL A 56 -10.41 16.32 0.55
N VAL A 57 -10.26 17.62 0.75
CA VAL A 57 -10.28 18.24 2.09
C VAL A 57 -11.64 18.07 2.78
N LYS A 58 -12.73 18.06 2.03
CA LYS A 58 -14.08 17.88 2.57
C LYS A 58 -14.48 16.42 2.80
N SER A 59 -13.74 15.47 2.27
CA SER A 59 -14.05 14.04 2.40
C SER A 59 -13.35 13.47 3.63
N PRO A 60 -14.07 13.13 4.71
CA PRO A 60 -13.45 12.53 5.90
C PRO A 60 -12.82 11.16 5.58
N MET A 61 -13.41 10.41 4.66
CA MET A 61 -12.91 9.09 4.26
C MET A 61 -11.56 9.20 3.54
N VAL A 62 -11.40 10.17 2.64
CA VAL A 62 -10.13 10.44 1.97
C VAL A 62 -9.08 10.92 2.97
N LEU A 63 -9.45 11.80 3.90
CA LEU A 63 -8.53 12.30 4.92
C LEU A 63 -8.03 11.18 5.85
N VAL A 64 -8.91 10.30 6.29
CA VAL A 64 -8.53 9.13 7.10
C VAL A 64 -7.61 8.20 6.31
N GLY A 65 -7.91 7.96 5.04
CA GLY A 65 -7.07 7.15 4.16
C GLY A 65 -5.67 7.73 4.00
N LEU A 66 -5.56 9.04 3.78
CA LEU A 66 -4.26 9.73 3.72
C LEU A 66 -3.50 9.65 5.04
N PHE A 67 -4.20 9.80 6.16
CA PHE A 67 -3.59 9.67 7.49
C PHE A 67 -3.02 8.27 7.72
N MET A 68 -3.77 7.23 7.35
CA MET A 68 -3.28 5.85 7.40
C MET A 68 -2.04 5.66 6.52
N TYR A 69 -2.02 6.28 5.35
CA TYR A 69 -0.87 6.25 4.46
C TYR A 69 0.37 6.86 5.11
N VAL A 70 0.21 7.99 5.80
CA VAL A 70 1.31 8.65 6.52
C VAL A 70 1.84 7.76 7.65
N ILE A 71 0.95 7.12 8.42
CA ILE A 71 1.35 6.15 9.46
C ILE A 71 2.13 4.99 8.85
N SER A 72 1.62 4.42 7.77
CA SER A 72 2.30 3.35 7.04
C SER A 72 3.69 3.78 6.59
N ALA A 73 3.81 4.97 6.03
CA ALA A 73 5.10 5.52 5.59
C ALA A 73 6.08 5.67 6.76
N ALA A 74 5.60 6.11 7.92
CA ALA A 74 6.44 6.23 9.13
C ALA A 74 6.97 4.86 9.58
N ILE A 75 6.11 3.84 9.59
CA ILE A 75 6.51 2.46 9.91
C ILE A 75 7.52 1.96 8.87
N TRP A 76 7.26 2.23 7.60
CA TRP A 76 8.16 1.86 6.51
C TRP A 76 9.55 2.48 6.66
N LEU A 77 9.63 3.73 7.09
CA LEU A 77 10.92 4.38 7.38
C LEU A 77 11.70 3.64 8.46
N VAL A 78 11.01 3.17 9.50
CA VAL A 78 11.63 2.34 10.53
C VAL A 78 12.17 1.04 9.94
N VAL A 79 11.39 0.40 9.07
CA VAL A 79 11.78 -0.85 8.40
C VAL A 79 13.05 -0.65 7.58
N ILE A 80 13.08 0.35 6.69
CA ILE A 80 14.25 0.57 5.82
C ILE A 80 15.47 1.08 6.57
N SER A 81 15.30 1.56 7.80
CA SER A 81 16.46 1.84 8.67
C SER A 81 17.07 0.55 9.24
N ALA A 82 16.30 -0.52 9.26
CA ALA A 82 16.65 -1.77 9.94
C ALA A 82 17.09 -2.89 8.99
N VAL A 83 16.63 -2.87 7.74
CA VAL A 83 16.94 -3.91 6.76
C VAL A 83 17.34 -3.30 5.41
N ASP A 84 17.98 -4.10 4.59
CA ASP A 84 18.39 -3.67 3.25
C ASP A 84 17.16 -3.43 2.36
N LEU A 85 17.23 -2.41 1.53
CA LEU A 85 16.16 -2.10 0.58
C LEU A 85 15.88 -3.27 -0.38
N SER A 86 16.92 -3.98 -0.80
CA SER A 86 16.78 -5.15 -1.67
C SER A 86 15.97 -6.28 -1.03
N PHE A 87 15.99 -6.35 0.31
CA PHE A 87 15.15 -7.29 1.08
C PHE A 87 13.74 -6.75 1.27
N ALA A 88 13.61 -5.48 1.68
CA ALA A 88 12.32 -4.91 2.07
C ALA A 88 11.42 -4.61 0.87
N TYR A 89 11.98 -4.11 -0.22
CA TYR A 89 11.21 -3.61 -1.37
C TYR A 89 10.32 -4.67 -2.05
N PRO A 90 10.78 -5.91 -2.25
CA PRO A 90 9.90 -6.94 -2.86
C PRO A 90 8.64 -7.21 -2.08
N PHE A 91 8.65 -7.01 -0.75
CA PHE A 91 7.44 -7.16 0.08
C PHE A 91 6.35 -6.17 -0.27
N ILE A 92 6.70 -5.01 -0.86
CA ILE A 92 5.71 -4.07 -1.39
C ILE A 92 4.84 -4.75 -2.46
N GLY A 93 5.38 -5.72 -3.18
CA GLY A 93 4.60 -6.52 -4.12
C GLY A 93 3.41 -7.23 -3.48
N LEU A 94 3.49 -7.58 -2.20
CA LEU A 94 2.36 -8.15 -1.45
C LEU A 94 1.21 -7.15 -1.30
N THR A 95 1.48 -5.86 -1.33
CA THR A 95 0.44 -4.83 -1.38
C THR A 95 -0.49 -5.06 -2.57
N TYR A 96 0.06 -5.38 -3.72
CA TYR A 96 -0.72 -5.69 -4.92
C TYR A 96 -1.62 -6.90 -4.70
N VAL A 97 -1.09 -7.96 -4.09
CA VAL A 97 -1.86 -9.18 -3.80
C VAL A 97 -3.04 -8.87 -2.87
N LEU A 98 -2.80 -8.12 -1.80
CA LEU A 98 -3.84 -7.71 -0.86
C LEU A 98 -4.89 -6.83 -1.53
N ILE A 99 -4.46 -5.86 -2.33
CA ILE A 99 -5.37 -4.99 -3.08
C ILE A 99 -6.22 -5.82 -4.04
N LEU A 100 -5.63 -6.80 -4.71
CA LEU A 100 -6.37 -7.66 -5.64
C LEU A 100 -7.50 -8.42 -4.93
N ILE A 101 -7.19 -8.97 -3.75
CA ILE A 101 -8.17 -9.68 -2.92
C ILE A 101 -9.29 -8.72 -2.49
N VAL A 102 -8.92 -7.55 -1.97
CA VAL A 102 -9.89 -6.54 -1.53
C VAL A 102 -10.74 -6.03 -2.69
N SER A 103 -10.12 -5.77 -3.83
CA SER A 103 -10.84 -5.31 -5.02
C SER A 103 -11.90 -6.32 -5.45
N LYS A 104 -11.57 -7.61 -5.42
CA LYS A 104 -12.51 -8.67 -5.79
C LYS A 104 -13.65 -8.82 -4.79
N PHE A 105 -13.33 -8.89 -3.48
CA PHE A 105 -14.30 -9.30 -2.46
C PHE A 105 -15.01 -8.13 -1.78
N ILE A 106 -14.35 -6.99 -1.62
CA ILE A 106 -14.92 -5.82 -0.94
C ILE A 106 -15.44 -4.79 -1.94
N LEU A 107 -14.62 -4.41 -2.91
CA LEU A 107 -15.01 -3.43 -3.93
C LEU A 107 -15.84 -4.05 -5.06
N LYS A 108 -15.89 -5.37 -5.13
CA LYS A 108 -16.63 -6.15 -6.14
C LYS A 108 -16.23 -5.79 -7.57
N GLU A 109 -14.96 -5.49 -7.76
CA GLU A 109 -14.40 -5.22 -9.08
C GLU A 109 -14.17 -6.52 -9.85
N ASP A 110 -14.26 -6.46 -11.17
CA ASP A 110 -13.90 -7.59 -12.03
C ASP A 110 -12.40 -7.75 -12.09
N VAL A 111 -11.92 -8.87 -11.56
CA VAL A 111 -10.50 -9.22 -11.57
C VAL A 111 -10.26 -10.35 -12.55
N ASN A 112 -9.53 -10.03 -13.62
CA ASN A 112 -9.17 -10.96 -14.67
C ASN A 112 -8.29 -12.09 -14.11
N PRO A 113 -8.47 -13.36 -14.55
CA PRO A 113 -7.61 -14.48 -14.15
C PRO A 113 -6.11 -14.24 -14.35
N ILE A 114 -5.72 -13.46 -15.35
CA ILE A 114 -4.32 -13.10 -15.60
C ILE A 114 -3.74 -12.31 -14.42
N ARG A 115 -4.53 -11.44 -13.80
CA ARG A 115 -4.13 -10.70 -12.61
C ARG A 115 -3.90 -11.63 -11.41
N TRP A 116 -4.71 -12.67 -11.27
CA TRP A 116 -4.51 -13.70 -10.26
C TRP A 116 -3.22 -14.47 -10.49
N ALA A 117 -2.93 -14.82 -11.74
CA ALA A 117 -1.67 -15.47 -12.09
C ALA A 117 -0.47 -14.58 -11.76
N GLY A 118 -0.54 -13.30 -12.08
CA GLY A 118 0.50 -12.32 -11.71
C GLY A 118 0.70 -12.21 -10.20
N ALA A 119 -0.39 -12.18 -9.43
CA ALA A 119 -0.34 -12.15 -7.97
C ALA A 119 0.35 -13.39 -7.40
N ALA A 120 0.09 -14.57 -7.97
CA ALA A 120 0.75 -15.80 -7.57
C ALA A 120 2.27 -15.73 -7.83
N ILE A 121 2.68 -15.22 -8.98
CA ILE A 121 4.10 -15.05 -9.34
C ILE A 121 4.78 -14.07 -8.38
N ILE A 122 4.13 -12.94 -8.06
CA ILE A 122 4.63 -11.96 -7.10
C ILE A 122 4.85 -12.63 -5.74
N THR A 123 3.88 -13.40 -5.26
CA THR A 123 3.96 -14.08 -3.97
C THR A 123 5.12 -15.05 -3.94
N ILE A 124 5.30 -15.84 -4.99
CA ILE A 124 6.44 -16.76 -5.13
C ILE A 124 7.76 -15.99 -5.09
N GLY A 125 7.85 -14.88 -5.83
CA GLY A 125 9.02 -14.02 -5.84
C GLY A 125 9.39 -13.50 -4.45
N VAL A 126 8.41 -13.03 -3.69
CA VAL A 126 8.61 -12.55 -2.31
C VAL A 126 9.12 -13.68 -1.41
N VAL A 127 8.54 -14.88 -1.51
CA VAL A 127 8.98 -16.04 -0.72
C VAL A 127 10.43 -16.40 -1.03
N VAL A 128 10.80 -16.39 -2.30
CA VAL A 128 12.18 -16.69 -2.71
C VAL A 128 13.15 -15.66 -2.12
N ILE A 129 12.83 -14.37 -2.23
CA ILE A 129 13.68 -13.28 -1.74
C ILE A 129 13.80 -13.33 -0.21
N SER A 130 12.73 -13.67 0.49
CA SER A 130 12.76 -13.76 1.96
C SER A 130 13.70 -14.84 2.50
N ARG A 131 14.11 -15.77 1.65
CA ARG A 131 15.04 -16.86 1.99
C ARG A 131 16.49 -16.55 1.62
N GLY A 132 16.69 -15.47 0.88
CA GLY A 132 18.01 -15.04 0.43
C GLY A 132 18.88 -14.31 1.44
#